data_3cbac246c6a62c057bfb3a0416065663
#
_entry.id   3cbac246c6a62c057bfb3a0416065663
#
_cell.length_a   1.000
_cell.length_b   1.000
_cell.length_c   1.000
_cell.angle_alpha   90.00
_cell.angle_beta   90.00
_cell.angle_gamma   90.00
#
_symmetry.space_group_name_H-M   'P 1'
#
loop_
_entity.id
_entity.type
_entity.pdbx_description
1 polymer ?
#
loop_
_entity_poly.entity_id
_entity_poly.type
_entity_poly.pdbx_seq_one_letter_code
_entity_poly.pdbx_strand_id
1 'polypeptide(L)'
;ENIIMAKLFTSESVTEGHPDKIADQISDAILDALLEQDPYSRVAAETTVATGLALVVGEISTKAYVDIPKIVRKTVRDIGYTGQVGGFDADSISVLTGIDEQSPDIALGVDKAYESKQEGETKDFGTGAGDQGIIFGYATNETPEYLPPAISFAHRLTRQLAKVRKDGTLPYLGPDGKSQVTVEFDDNDRVKRIHTIVISTQHSEDASLEQIKKDIIQYVIRPVIPENLLDEDTIYYVNPTGRFVIGGPQGDSGLTGRKIIVDTYGGTGRHGGGAFSGKDPTKVDRSAAYAARWVAKNLV
;
A
#
# COMPACT_ATOMS: atom_id res chain seq x y z
N GLU A 1 37.83 -23.23 -6.51
CA GLU A 1 37.09 -22.06 -7.04
C GLU A 1 36.10 -21.61 -5.95
N ASN A 2 36.34 -20.44 -5.35
CA ASN A 2 35.37 -19.83 -4.45
C ASN A 2 34.20 -19.36 -5.30
N ILE A 3 33.07 -20.02 -5.18
CA ILE A 3 31.81 -19.53 -5.75
C ILE A 3 31.42 -18.30 -4.92
N ILE A 4 31.72 -17.10 -5.42
CA ILE A 4 31.19 -15.86 -4.86
C ILE A 4 29.71 -15.83 -5.22
N MET A 5 28.86 -16.12 -4.26
CA MET A 5 27.41 -15.96 -4.46
C MET A 5 27.08 -14.48 -4.42
N ALA A 6 26.41 -13.98 -5.46
CA ALA A 6 25.90 -12.61 -5.49
C ALA A 6 24.93 -12.37 -4.31
N LYS A 7 25.09 -11.27 -3.61
CA LYS A 7 24.16 -10.85 -2.55
C LYS A 7 22.95 -10.18 -3.18
N LEU A 8 21.84 -10.88 -3.22
CA LEU A 8 20.58 -10.41 -3.83
C LEU A 8 19.54 -10.11 -2.75
N PHE A 9 18.77 -9.04 -2.95
CA PHE A 9 17.61 -8.73 -2.13
C PHE A 9 16.43 -8.29 -3.03
N THR A 10 15.24 -8.79 -2.71
CA THR A 10 14.05 -8.56 -3.53
C THR A 10 12.94 -7.91 -2.72
N SER A 11 12.30 -6.89 -3.29
CA SER A 11 11.06 -6.32 -2.76
C SER A 11 10.02 -6.15 -3.86
N GLU A 12 8.76 -6.15 -3.46
CA GLU A 12 7.62 -5.93 -4.37
C GLU A 12 6.82 -4.69 -3.97
N SER A 13 6.07 -4.17 -4.92
CA SER A 13 5.04 -3.16 -4.73
C SER A 13 3.86 -3.40 -5.65
N VAL A 14 2.74 -2.74 -5.37
CA VAL A 14 1.52 -2.85 -6.16
C VAL A 14 0.96 -1.48 -6.49
N THR A 15 0.18 -1.39 -7.59
CA THR A 15 -0.49 -0.14 -7.98
C THR A 15 -1.68 0.17 -7.09
N GLU A 16 -2.20 1.39 -7.22
CA GLU A 16 -3.44 1.84 -6.56
C GLU A 16 -4.67 0.97 -6.90
N GLY A 17 -4.65 0.31 -8.07
CA GLY A 17 -5.75 -0.55 -8.55
C GLY A 17 -5.62 -2.02 -8.15
N HIS A 18 -4.59 -2.41 -7.41
CA HIS A 18 -4.51 -3.74 -6.82
C HIS A 18 -5.63 -3.92 -5.78
N PRO A 19 -6.33 -5.08 -5.72
CA PRO A 19 -7.49 -5.27 -4.86
C PRO A 19 -7.26 -4.90 -3.39
N ASP A 20 -6.16 -5.34 -2.79
CA ASP A 20 -5.83 -4.98 -1.40
C ASP A 20 -5.61 -3.46 -1.24
N LYS A 21 -5.02 -2.80 -2.24
CA LYS A 21 -4.82 -1.35 -2.19
C LYS A 21 -6.07 -0.54 -2.48
N ILE A 22 -7.02 -1.07 -3.22
CA ILE A 22 -8.37 -0.48 -3.31
C ILE A 22 -9.01 -0.49 -1.93
N ALA A 23 -8.96 -1.63 -1.22
CA ALA A 23 -9.51 -1.77 0.13
C ALA A 23 -8.85 -0.80 1.12
N ASP A 24 -7.53 -0.68 1.10
CA ASP A 24 -6.77 0.28 1.91
C ASP A 24 -7.22 1.72 1.65
N GLN A 25 -7.32 2.13 0.37
CA GLN A 25 -7.70 3.47 -0.01
C GLN A 25 -9.16 3.80 0.36
N ILE A 26 -10.07 2.84 0.26
CA ILE A 26 -11.47 3.02 0.70
C ILE A 26 -11.50 3.25 2.21
N SER A 27 -10.82 2.43 2.99
CA SER A 27 -10.76 2.55 4.45
C SER A 27 -10.18 3.88 4.90
N ASP A 28 -9.10 4.34 4.26
CA ASP A 28 -8.51 5.65 4.55
C ASP A 28 -9.37 6.82 4.05
N ALA A 29 -10.05 6.71 2.92
CA ALA A 29 -10.96 7.76 2.46
C ALA A 29 -12.16 7.96 3.40
N ILE A 30 -12.65 6.89 4.03
CA ILE A 30 -13.68 6.97 5.07
C ILE A 30 -13.12 7.64 6.32
N LEU A 31 -11.94 7.23 6.77
CA LEU A 31 -11.24 7.83 7.90
C LEU A 31 -11.04 9.33 7.70
N ASP A 32 -10.51 9.74 6.55
CA ASP A 32 -10.24 11.15 6.22
C ASP A 32 -11.53 11.99 6.26
N ALA A 33 -12.61 11.49 5.66
CA ALA A 33 -13.90 12.18 5.67
C ALA A 33 -14.52 12.35 7.07
N LEU A 34 -14.25 11.41 7.97
CA LEU A 34 -14.67 11.48 9.36
C LEU A 34 -13.83 12.47 10.16
N LEU A 35 -12.50 12.39 10.04
CA LEU A 35 -11.57 13.27 10.75
C LEU A 35 -11.68 14.73 10.31
N GLU A 36 -12.04 14.99 9.06
CA GLU A 36 -12.28 16.35 8.55
C GLU A 36 -13.44 17.04 9.29
N GLN A 37 -14.46 16.29 9.71
CA GLN A 37 -15.63 16.82 10.42
C GLN A 37 -15.52 16.70 11.95
N ASP A 38 -14.90 15.61 12.43
CA ASP A 38 -14.69 15.34 13.86
C ASP A 38 -13.27 14.79 14.08
N PRO A 39 -12.28 15.65 14.42
CA PRO A 39 -10.89 15.23 14.65
C PRO A 39 -10.69 14.22 15.77
N TYR A 40 -11.71 14.03 16.62
CA TYR A 40 -11.68 13.08 17.72
C TYR A 40 -12.39 11.76 17.41
N SER A 41 -12.80 11.55 16.18
CA SER A 41 -13.39 10.27 15.74
C SER A 41 -12.50 9.09 16.08
N ARG A 42 -13.12 8.03 16.59
CA ARG A 42 -12.49 6.72 16.79
C ARG A 42 -12.90 5.82 15.61
N VAL A 43 -11.91 5.40 14.83
CA VAL A 43 -12.16 4.70 13.57
C VAL A 43 -11.26 3.48 13.47
N ALA A 44 -11.88 2.33 13.24
CA ALA A 44 -11.25 1.09 12.81
C ALA A 44 -12.10 0.55 11.66
N ALA A 45 -11.85 1.05 10.44
CA ALA A 45 -12.61 0.70 9.26
C ALA A 45 -11.82 -0.27 8.38
N GLU A 46 -12.40 -1.42 8.10
CA GLU A 46 -11.86 -2.45 7.24
C GLU A 46 -12.74 -2.63 6.01
N THR A 47 -12.13 -2.84 4.86
CA THR A 47 -12.84 -3.00 3.59
C THR A 47 -12.45 -4.32 2.95
N THR A 48 -13.43 -5.01 2.41
CA THR A 48 -13.26 -6.15 1.51
C THR A 48 -13.82 -5.78 0.14
N VAL A 49 -13.08 -6.09 -0.90
CA VAL A 49 -13.55 -5.93 -2.29
C VAL A 49 -13.49 -7.26 -3.03
N ALA A 50 -14.50 -7.52 -3.86
CA ALA A 50 -14.62 -8.69 -4.71
C ALA A 50 -15.41 -8.31 -5.97
N THR A 51 -15.63 -9.25 -6.89
CA THR A 51 -16.44 -9.01 -8.08
C THR A 51 -17.79 -8.38 -7.72
N GLY A 52 -18.02 -7.16 -8.20
CA GLY A 52 -19.29 -6.43 -8.02
C GLY A 52 -19.61 -5.98 -6.59
N LEU A 53 -18.67 -6.09 -5.64
CA LEU A 53 -18.93 -5.85 -4.22
C LEU A 53 -17.80 -5.05 -3.56
N ALA A 54 -18.18 -4.07 -2.74
CA ALA A 54 -17.35 -3.52 -1.68
C ALA A 54 -18.12 -3.63 -0.35
N LEU A 55 -17.52 -4.26 0.65
CA LEU A 55 -18.05 -4.41 2.00
C LEU A 55 -17.15 -3.64 2.96
N VAL A 56 -17.72 -2.69 3.69
CA VAL A 56 -17.02 -1.92 4.74
C VAL A 56 -17.55 -2.39 6.09
N VAL A 57 -16.67 -2.84 6.95
CA VAL A 57 -16.97 -3.29 8.31
C VAL A 57 -16.06 -2.60 9.32
N GLY A 58 -16.41 -2.69 10.59
CA GLY A 58 -15.57 -2.19 11.68
C GLY A 58 -16.33 -1.34 12.68
N GLU A 59 -15.58 -0.62 13.51
CA GLU A 59 -16.12 0.19 14.60
C GLU A 59 -15.79 1.67 14.38
N ILE A 60 -16.83 2.51 14.47
CA ILE A 60 -16.71 3.95 14.29
C ILE A 60 -17.54 4.65 15.40
N SER A 61 -16.85 5.43 16.24
CA SER A 61 -17.47 6.34 17.21
C SER A 61 -17.13 7.77 16.82
N THR A 62 -18.13 8.54 16.40
CA THR A 62 -17.96 9.89 15.84
C THR A 62 -19.20 10.75 16.02
N LYS A 63 -19.02 12.06 15.95
CA LYS A 63 -20.12 13.02 15.81
C LYS A 63 -20.38 13.43 14.35
N ALA A 64 -19.51 12.99 13.44
CA ALA A 64 -19.62 13.28 12.02
C ALA A 64 -20.65 12.38 11.33
N TYR A 65 -21.15 12.84 10.20
CA TYR A 65 -21.92 12.01 9.27
C TYR A 65 -21.25 11.99 7.90
N VAL A 66 -21.02 10.80 7.37
CA VAL A 66 -20.47 10.59 6.04
C VAL A 66 -21.31 9.59 5.24
N ASP A 67 -21.44 9.82 3.94
CA ASP A 67 -22.08 8.91 3.00
C ASP A 67 -21.02 7.89 2.52
N ILE A 68 -20.88 6.78 3.26
CA ILE A 68 -19.88 5.73 2.95
C ILE A 68 -20.02 5.21 1.52
N PRO A 69 -21.21 4.86 1.00
CA PRO A 69 -21.37 4.45 -0.40
C PRO A 69 -20.83 5.47 -1.41
N LYS A 70 -21.03 6.74 -1.17
CA LYS A 70 -20.53 7.81 -2.04
C LYS A 70 -19.00 7.91 -2.01
N ILE A 71 -18.41 7.79 -0.81
CA ILE A 71 -16.95 7.77 -0.64
C ILE A 71 -16.34 6.57 -1.37
N VAL A 72 -16.88 5.38 -1.17
CA VAL A 72 -16.42 4.15 -1.84
C VAL A 72 -16.43 4.32 -3.36
N ARG A 73 -17.56 4.75 -3.92
CA ARG A 73 -17.69 4.95 -5.37
C ARG A 73 -16.73 6.00 -5.91
N LYS A 74 -16.53 7.10 -5.15
CA LYS A 74 -15.55 8.13 -5.54
C LYS A 74 -14.14 7.56 -5.58
N THR A 75 -13.72 6.85 -4.54
CA THR A 75 -12.39 6.23 -4.46
C THR A 75 -12.15 5.26 -5.61
N VAL A 76 -13.11 4.37 -5.87
CA VAL A 76 -13.04 3.39 -6.97
C VAL A 76 -12.94 4.10 -8.34
N ARG A 77 -13.68 5.19 -8.53
CA ARG A 77 -13.64 6.01 -9.76
C ARG A 77 -12.29 6.71 -9.91
N ASP A 78 -11.77 7.31 -8.86
CA ASP A 78 -10.48 8.03 -8.87
C ASP A 78 -9.31 7.09 -9.18
N ILE A 79 -9.38 5.82 -8.76
CA ILE A 79 -8.43 4.77 -9.11
C ILE A 79 -8.52 4.44 -10.62
N GLY A 80 -9.70 4.49 -11.21
CA GLY A 80 -9.90 4.25 -12.64
C GLY A 80 -10.73 3.00 -12.98
N TYR A 81 -11.48 2.46 -12.04
CA TYR A 81 -12.46 1.41 -12.31
C TYR A 81 -13.79 2.04 -12.74
N THR A 82 -13.86 2.42 -14.01
CA THR A 82 -15.01 3.05 -14.67
C THR A 82 -15.27 2.40 -16.02
N GLY A 83 -16.56 2.29 -16.41
CA GLY A 83 -16.93 1.89 -17.77
C GLY A 83 -16.59 0.44 -18.13
N GLN A 84 -16.96 -0.53 -17.31
CA GLN A 84 -16.83 -1.97 -17.56
C GLN A 84 -15.42 -2.57 -17.33
N VAL A 85 -14.59 -1.95 -16.56
CA VAL A 85 -13.30 -2.59 -16.21
C VAL A 85 -13.59 -3.76 -15.26
N GLY A 86 -13.73 -4.95 -15.84
CA GLY A 86 -13.58 -6.20 -15.14
C GLY A 86 -14.57 -6.49 -14.03
N GLY A 87 -15.89 -6.31 -14.22
CA GLY A 87 -16.89 -6.70 -13.21
C GLY A 87 -16.81 -5.95 -11.88
N PHE A 88 -15.98 -4.91 -11.81
CA PHE A 88 -15.84 -4.01 -10.67
C PHE A 88 -15.81 -2.58 -11.20
N ASP A 89 -16.92 -1.87 -11.06
CA ASP A 89 -17.11 -0.54 -11.63
C ASP A 89 -17.74 0.39 -10.60
N ALA A 90 -17.25 1.62 -10.51
CA ALA A 90 -17.64 2.62 -9.51
C ALA A 90 -19.15 2.88 -9.46
N ASP A 91 -19.85 2.79 -10.60
CA ASP A 91 -21.27 3.10 -10.69
C ASP A 91 -22.17 1.89 -10.41
N SER A 92 -21.67 0.67 -10.63
CA SER A 92 -22.47 -0.56 -10.56
C SER A 92 -22.18 -1.48 -9.38
N ILE A 93 -21.03 -1.36 -8.69
CA ILE A 93 -20.72 -2.21 -7.52
C ILE A 93 -21.77 -2.06 -6.43
N SER A 94 -22.07 -3.16 -5.75
CA SER A 94 -22.82 -3.14 -4.50
C SER A 94 -21.91 -2.65 -3.37
N VAL A 95 -22.40 -1.70 -2.57
CA VAL A 95 -21.70 -1.23 -1.37
C VAL A 95 -22.52 -1.63 -0.16
N LEU A 96 -21.94 -2.48 0.68
CA LEU A 96 -22.53 -2.91 1.94
C LEU A 96 -21.73 -2.36 3.11
N THR A 97 -22.40 -2.10 4.22
CA THR A 97 -21.77 -1.61 5.44
C THR A 97 -22.23 -2.42 6.64
N GLY A 98 -21.29 -2.78 7.51
CA GLY A 98 -21.51 -3.39 8.81
C GLY A 98 -20.69 -2.64 9.85
N ILE A 99 -21.15 -1.44 10.22
CA ILE A 99 -20.44 -0.54 11.14
C ILE A 99 -21.17 -0.53 12.48
N ASP A 100 -20.41 -0.80 13.53
CA ASP A 100 -20.85 -0.72 14.92
C ASP A 100 -20.14 0.42 15.67
N GLU A 101 -20.62 0.78 16.86
CA GLU A 101 -19.89 1.65 17.77
C GLU A 101 -18.74 0.88 18.44
N GLN A 102 -17.67 1.61 18.80
CA GLN A 102 -16.55 1.01 19.52
C GLN A 102 -17.03 0.39 20.84
N SER A 103 -16.61 -0.85 21.13
CA SER A 103 -16.91 -1.52 22.38
C SER A 103 -16.51 -0.68 23.61
N PRO A 104 -17.39 -0.53 24.63
CA PRO A 104 -17.04 0.15 25.86
C PRO A 104 -15.82 -0.44 26.57
N ASP A 105 -15.57 -1.74 26.43
CA ASP A 105 -14.42 -2.41 27.03
C ASP A 105 -13.11 -2.01 26.34
N ILE A 106 -13.12 -1.85 25.03
CA ILE A 106 -11.98 -1.33 24.26
C ILE A 106 -11.75 0.15 24.59
N ALA A 107 -12.82 0.95 24.71
CA ALA A 107 -12.75 2.36 25.06
C ALA A 107 -12.04 2.59 26.41
N LEU A 108 -12.24 1.70 27.40
CA LEU A 108 -11.54 1.76 28.69
C LEU A 108 -10.00 1.68 28.56
N GLY A 109 -9.49 0.99 27.56
CA GLY A 109 -8.05 0.88 27.26
C GLY A 109 -7.48 2.08 26.51
N VAL A 110 -8.32 2.78 25.74
CA VAL A 110 -7.93 3.93 24.91
C VAL A 110 -8.11 5.26 25.66
N ASP A 111 -9.24 5.44 26.36
CA ASP A 111 -9.61 6.73 26.96
C ASP A 111 -8.81 7.07 28.21
N LYS A 112 -8.27 6.06 28.91
CA LYS A 112 -7.39 6.27 30.07
C LYS A 112 -6.18 5.36 30.02
N ALA A 113 -4.99 5.96 29.95
CA ALA A 113 -3.73 5.26 30.11
C ALA A 113 -3.67 4.53 31.46
N TYR A 114 -2.98 3.38 31.49
CA TYR A 114 -2.81 2.59 32.73
C TYR A 114 -2.21 3.43 33.86
N GLU A 115 -1.25 4.30 33.52
CA GLU A 115 -0.57 5.21 34.43
C GLU A 115 -1.53 6.24 35.04
N SER A 116 -2.52 6.71 34.27
CA SER A 116 -3.55 7.64 34.76
C SER A 116 -4.62 6.97 35.67
N LYS A 117 -4.61 5.63 35.76
CA LYS A 117 -5.50 4.86 36.66
C LYS A 117 -4.86 4.64 38.00
N GLN A 118 -3.56 4.86 38.16
CA GLN A 118 -2.84 4.77 39.43
C GLN A 118 -2.73 6.16 40.06
N GLU A 119 -2.96 6.27 41.35
CA GLU A 119 -2.82 7.53 42.11
C GLU A 119 -1.38 8.01 42.06
N GLY A 120 -1.12 9.16 41.48
CA GLY A 120 0.22 9.77 41.44
C GLY A 120 0.65 10.44 40.16
N GLU A 121 -0.23 10.70 39.29
CA GLU A 121 -0.25 11.37 37.97
C GLU A 121 0.95 12.11 37.42
N THR A 122 1.22 11.84 36.14
CA THR A 122 1.65 12.85 35.18
C THR A 122 0.49 13.21 34.24
N LYS A 123 0.07 14.48 34.21
CA LYS A 123 -1.09 15.00 33.45
C LYS A 123 -0.94 14.93 31.92
N ASP A 124 0.24 14.50 31.42
CA ASP A 124 0.60 14.65 30.01
C ASP A 124 0.24 13.45 29.10
N PHE A 125 -0.20 12.31 29.67
CA PHE A 125 -0.50 11.10 28.90
C PHE A 125 -1.87 10.54 29.29
N GLY A 126 -2.94 11.26 28.88
CA GLY A 126 -4.30 10.84 29.22
C GLY A 126 -4.79 9.62 28.43
N THR A 127 -4.35 9.50 27.16
CA THR A 127 -4.80 8.45 26.26
C THR A 127 -3.95 7.18 26.40
N GLY A 128 -4.61 6.03 26.52
CA GLY A 128 -3.96 4.72 26.59
C GLY A 128 -3.58 4.19 25.21
N ALA A 129 -2.72 3.15 25.19
CA ALA A 129 -2.32 2.48 23.96
C ALA A 129 -3.46 1.68 23.30
N GLY A 130 -4.47 1.29 24.05
CA GLY A 130 -5.63 0.55 23.54
C GLY A 130 -5.39 -0.93 23.28
N ASP A 131 -4.17 -1.33 22.94
CA ASP A 131 -3.80 -2.70 22.64
C ASP A 131 -2.31 -2.95 22.91
N GLN A 132 -1.92 -4.21 22.95
CA GLN A 132 -0.53 -4.65 22.88
C GLN A 132 0.00 -4.50 21.43
N GLY A 133 1.29 -4.37 21.27
CA GLY A 133 1.88 -4.29 19.92
C GLY A 133 3.40 -4.34 19.93
N ILE A 134 3.97 -4.64 18.76
CA ILE A 134 5.38 -4.53 18.51
C ILE A 134 5.58 -3.66 17.26
N ILE A 135 6.41 -2.63 17.38
CA ILE A 135 6.55 -1.57 16.39
C ILE A 135 8.00 -1.50 15.93
N PHE A 136 8.20 -1.32 14.63
CA PHE A 136 9.52 -1.19 14.03
C PHE A 136 9.63 0.08 13.20
N GLY A 137 10.74 0.79 13.33
CA GLY A 137 11.18 1.85 12.44
C GLY A 137 12.46 1.42 11.72
N TYR A 138 12.59 1.81 10.47
CA TYR A 138 13.77 1.58 9.66
C TYR A 138 14.03 2.79 8.74
N ALA A 139 15.30 3.09 8.49
CA ALA A 139 15.75 4.07 7.50
C ALA A 139 17.14 3.70 7.00
N THR A 140 17.45 4.12 5.78
CA THR A 140 18.78 4.05 5.17
C THR A 140 19.00 5.27 4.28
N ASN A 141 20.23 5.73 4.13
CA ASN A 141 20.54 6.88 3.25
C ASN A 141 20.83 6.48 1.79
N GLU A 142 20.52 5.26 1.40
CA GLU A 142 20.76 4.74 0.05
C GLU A 142 19.80 5.31 -1.00
N THR A 143 18.65 5.86 -0.58
CA THR A 143 17.67 6.49 -1.46
C THR A 143 17.21 7.83 -0.89
N PRO A 144 16.72 8.76 -1.75
CA PRO A 144 16.20 10.05 -1.29
C PRO A 144 15.01 9.95 -0.32
N GLU A 145 14.26 8.85 -0.41
CA GLU A 145 13.13 8.57 0.49
C GLU A 145 13.58 8.01 1.84
N TYR A 146 14.85 7.71 2.02
CA TYR A 146 15.39 6.97 3.16
C TYR A 146 14.77 5.58 3.32
N LEU A 147 14.37 4.98 2.21
CA LEU A 147 13.88 3.60 2.13
C LEU A 147 14.93 2.68 1.52
N PRO A 148 14.89 1.37 1.82
CA PRO A 148 15.73 0.39 1.15
C PRO A 148 15.58 0.45 -0.38
N PRO A 149 16.67 0.27 -1.16
CA PRO A 149 16.62 0.47 -2.62
C PRO A 149 15.60 -0.41 -3.34
N ALA A 150 15.49 -1.69 -2.98
CA ALA A 150 14.58 -2.61 -3.66
C ALA A 150 13.11 -2.15 -3.56
N ILE A 151 12.64 -1.79 -2.36
CA ILE A 151 11.26 -1.31 -2.17
C ILE A 151 11.06 0.09 -2.76
N SER A 152 12.06 0.99 -2.64
CA SER A 152 11.98 2.33 -3.24
C SER A 152 11.81 2.25 -4.76
N PHE A 153 12.61 1.43 -5.45
CA PHE A 153 12.46 1.24 -6.89
C PHE A 153 11.13 0.56 -7.25
N ALA A 154 10.69 -0.44 -6.49
CA ALA A 154 9.41 -1.08 -6.71
C ALA A 154 8.25 -0.06 -6.60
N HIS A 155 8.24 0.82 -5.60
CA HIS A 155 7.26 1.90 -5.47
C HIS A 155 7.30 2.88 -6.63
N ARG A 156 8.48 3.30 -7.06
CA ARG A 156 8.64 4.23 -8.18
C ARG A 156 8.10 3.62 -9.48
N LEU A 157 8.34 2.31 -9.70
CA LEU A 157 7.81 1.60 -10.87
C LEU A 157 6.29 1.54 -10.88
N THR A 158 5.64 1.21 -9.75
CA THR A 158 4.17 1.17 -9.66
C THR A 158 3.54 2.56 -9.80
N ARG A 159 4.16 3.62 -9.25
CA ARG A 159 3.74 5.01 -9.47
C ARG A 159 3.85 5.42 -10.95
N GLN A 160 4.95 5.06 -11.60
CA GLN A 160 5.15 5.36 -13.02
C GLN A 160 4.14 4.60 -13.87
N LEU A 161 3.84 3.34 -13.53
CA LEU A 161 2.82 2.52 -14.20
C LEU A 161 1.44 3.19 -14.12
N ALA A 162 1.03 3.62 -12.94
CA ALA A 162 -0.22 4.36 -12.74
C ALA A 162 -0.22 5.70 -13.51
N LYS A 163 0.91 6.42 -13.53
CA LYS A 163 1.05 7.70 -14.24
C LYS A 163 0.83 7.53 -15.74
N VAL A 164 1.57 6.62 -16.40
CA VAL A 164 1.46 6.44 -17.87
C VAL A 164 0.10 5.93 -18.31
N ARG A 165 -0.62 5.25 -17.44
CA ARG A 165 -2.03 4.89 -17.64
C ARG A 165 -2.93 6.11 -17.56
N LYS A 166 -2.82 6.90 -16.47
CA LYS A 166 -3.72 8.05 -16.20
C LYS A 166 -3.49 9.23 -17.15
N ASP A 167 -2.27 9.48 -17.59
CA ASP A 167 -1.96 10.55 -18.53
C ASP A 167 -2.18 10.17 -20.02
N GLY A 168 -2.58 8.92 -20.28
CA GLY A 168 -2.89 8.42 -21.61
C GLY A 168 -1.66 8.06 -22.47
N THR A 169 -0.45 8.03 -21.89
CA THR A 169 0.75 7.56 -22.60
C THR A 169 0.60 6.10 -23.01
N LEU A 170 0.04 5.26 -22.11
CA LEU A 170 -0.28 3.86 -22.37
C LEU A 170 -1.76 3.60 -22.05
N PRO A 171 -2.68 4.02 -22.92
CA PRO A 171 -4.12 4.03 -22.62
C PRO A 171 -4.75 2.63 -22.53
N TYR A 172 -4.05 1.60 -22.99
CA TYR A 172 -4.51 0.23 -22.92
C TYR A 172 -4.23 -0.45 -21.58
N LEU A 173 -3.51 0.21 -20.65
CA LEU A 173 -3.25 -0.35 -19.33
C LEU A 173 -4.49 -0.25 -18.43
N GLY A 174 -4.75 -1.33 -17.67
CA GLY A 174 -5.73 -1.34 -16.60
C GLY A 174 -5.15 -0.84 -15.26
N PRO A 175 -6.02 -0.64 -14.24
CA PRO A 175 -5.59 -0.11 -12.96
C PRO A 175 -4.73 -1.06 -12.12
N ASP A 176 -4.92 -2.38 -12.27
CA ASP A 176 -4.23 -3.40 -11.48
C ASP A 176 -2.82 -3.67 -12.02
N GLY A 177 -1.87 -3.76 -11.12
CA GLY A 177 -0.50 -4.05 -11.48
C GLY A 177 0.42 -4.24 -10.28
N LYS A 178 1.55 -4.90 -10.53
CA LYS A 178 2.57 -5.23 -9.54
C LYS A 178 3.95 -4.96 -10.13
N SER A 179 4.89 -4.62 -9.26
CA SER A 179 6.32 -4.58 -9.58
C SER A 179 7.10 -5.39 -8.55
N GLN A 180 8.20 -5.98 -8.99
CA GLN A 180 9.19 -6.60 -8.11
C GLN A 180 10.57 -6.22 -8.61
N VAL A 181 11.45 -5.83 -7.71
CA VAL A 181 12.83 -5.45 -8.01
C VAL A 181 13.78 -6.27 -7.17
N THR A 182 14.72 -6.94 -7.84
CA THR A 182 15.85 -7.63 -7.20
C THR A 182 17.10 -6.79 -7.41
N VAL A 183 17.69 -6.35 -6.31
CA VAL A 183 18.92 -5.58 -6.27
C VAL A 183 20.10 -6.50 -5.96
N GLU A 184 21.19 -6.36 -6.69
CA GLU A 184 22.48 -6.98 -6.39
C GLU A 184 23.35 -5.99 -5.63
N PHE A 185 23.95 -6.44 -4.52
CA PHE A 185 24.85 -5.67 -3.68
C PHE A 185 26.30 -6.13 -3.87
N ASP A 186 27.24 -5.20 -3.74
CA ASP A 186 28.67 -5.49 -3.68
C ASP A 186 29.09 -6.01 -2.27
N ASP A 187 30.38 -6.32 -2.12
CA ASP A 187 30.97 -6.82 -0.87
C ASP A 187 30.93 -5.79 0.27
N ASN A 188 30.64 -4.52 -0.02
CA ASN A 188 30.48 -3.42 0.95
C ASN A 188 29.02 -3.08 1.23
N ASP A 189 28.09 -3.94 0.85
CA ASP A 189 26.65 -3.74 1.00
C ASP A 189 26.08 -2.51 0.25
N ARG A 190 26.74 -2.10 -0.84
CA ARG A 190 26.28 -1.02 -1.72
C ARG A 190 25.56 -1.58 -2.93
N VAL A 191 24.53 -0.86 -3.39
CA VAL A 191 23.84 -1.22 -4.64
C VAL A 191 24.85 -1.26 -5.79
N LYS A 192 25.03 -2.45 -6.37
CA LYS A 192 25.89 -2.69 -7.52
C LYS A 192 25.11 -2.53 -8.83
N ARG A 193 23.95 -3.21 -8.94
CA ARG A 193 23.10 -3.21 -10.13
C ARG A 193 21.68 -3.71 -9.81
N ILE A 194 20.80 -3.53 -10.74
CA ILE A 194 19.50 -4.19 -10.73
C ILE A 194 19.63 -5.54 -11.45
N HIS A 195 19.43 -6.62 -10.71
CA HIS A 195 19.52 -7.97 -11.25
C HIS A 195 18.26 -8.34 -12.04
N THR A 196 17.08 -8.12 -11.47
CA THR A 196 15.81 -8.50 -12.10
C THR A 196 14.71 -7.47 -11.81
N ILE A 197 13.91 -7.19 -12.82
CA ILE A 197 12.67 -6.42 -12.72
C ILE A 197 11.53 -7.27 -13.23
N VAL A 198 10.48 -7.44 -12.42
CA VAL A 198 9.22 -8.07 -12.81
C VAL A 198 8.12 -7.02 -12.78
N ILE A 199 7.39 -6.86 -13.86
CA ILE A 199 6.17 -6.05 -13.95
C ILE A 199 5.03 -6.94 -14.42
N SER A 200 3.95 -6.97 -13.62
CA SER A 200 2.67 -7.52 -14.06
C SER A 200 1.67 -6.39 -14.12
N THR A 201 1.04 -6.19 -15.26
CA THR A 201 0.11 -5.08 -15.47
C THR A 201 -1.12 -5.54 -16.24
N GLN A 202 -2.29 -5.15 -15.74
CA GLN A 202 -3.56 -5.34 -16.43
C GLN A 202 -3.57 -4.54 -17.73
N HIS A 203 -4.18 -5.10 -18.76
CA HIS A 203 -4.24 -4.48 -20.10
C HIS A 203 -5.52 -4.85 -20.85
N SER A 204 -5.86 -4.06 -21.87
CA SER A 204 -6.96 -4.36 -22.79
C SER A 204 -6.66 -5.61 -23.62
N GLU A 205 -7.72 -6.24 -24.13
CA GLU A 205 -7.61 -7.47 -24.92
C GLU A 205 -6.83 -7.28 -26.24
N ASP A 206 -6.89 -6.07 -26.78
CA ASP A 206 -6.27 -5.73 -28.10
C ASP A 206 -4.74 -5.53 -28.01
N ALA A 207 -4.17 -5.34 -26.81
CA ALA A 207 -2.75 -5.10 -26.65
C ALA A 207 -1.95 -6.42 -26.71
N SER A 208 -0.96 -6.48 -27.59
CA SER A 208 -0.07 -7.64 -27.69
C SER A 208 0.98 -7.65 -26.56
N LEU A 209 1.34 -8.84 -26.08
CA LEU A 209 2.36 -8.97 -25.01
C LEU A 209 3.72 -8.41 -25.45
N GLU A 210 4.06 -8.50 -26.73
CA GLU A 210 5.30 -7.94 -27.26
C GLU A 210 5.30 -6.41 -27.18
N GLN A 211 4.19 -5.77 -27.58
CA GLN A 211 4.04 -4.32 -27.47
C GLN A 211 4.07 -3.88 -26.01
N ILE A 212 3.34 -4.56 -25.12
CA ILE A 212 3.34 -4.29 -23.68
C ILE A 212 4.76 -4.35 -23.12
N LYS A 213 5.52 -5.40 -23.42
CA LYS A 213 6.90 -5.54 -22.95
C LYS A 213 7.78 -4.40 -23.40
N LYS A 214 7.72 -4.02 -24.67
CA LYS A 214 8.50 -2.90 -25.25
C LYS A 214 8.15 -1.58 -24.57
N ASP A 215 6.86 -1.29 -24.43
CA ASP A 215 6.35 -0.04 -23.85
C ASP A 215 6.66 0.08 -22.36
N ILE A 216 6.50 -1.01 -21.61
CA ILE A 216 6.83 -1.03 -20.17
C ILE A 216 8.32 -0.77 -19.96
N ILE A 217 9.20 -1.37 -20.76
CA ILE A 217 10.63 -1.08 -20.67
C ILE A 217 10.92 0.38 -20.99
N GLN A 218 10.31 0.92 -22.03
CA GLN A 218 10.58 2.28 -22.52
C GLN A 218 9.97 3.36 -21.63
N TYR A 219 8.71 3.22 -21.19
CA TYR A 219 7.95 4.29 -20.54
C TYR A 219 7.81 4.12 -19.01
N VAL A 220 8.10 2.92 -18.49
CA VAL A 220 8.00 2.65 -17.06
C VAL A 220 9.37 2.38 -16.43
N ILE A 221 10.15 1.43 -16.97
CA ILE A 221 11.40 1.01 -16.33
C ILE A 221 12.51 2.04 -16.54
N ARG A 222 12.82 2.41 -17.77
CA ARG A 222 13.92 3.32 -18.09
C ARG A 222 13.78 4.72 -17.46
N PRO A 223 12.59 5.33 -17.35
CA PRO A 223 12.46 6.63 -16.70
C PRO A 223 12.64 6.59 -15.17
N VAL A 224 12.55 5.40 -14.56
CA VAL A 224 12.56 5.22 -13.10
C VAL A 224 13.91 4.73 -12.60
N ILE A 225 14.49 3.74 -13.28
CA ILE A 225 15.74 3.11 -12.85
C ILE A 225 16.91 3.87 -13.46
N PRO A 226 17.88 4.33 -12.65
CA PRO A 226 19.10 4.95 -13.17
C PRO A 226 19.82 4.04 -14.18
N GLU A 227 20.25 4.62 -15.31
CA GLU A 227 20.85 3.86 -16.40
C GLU A 227 22.13 3.10 -15.96
N ASN A 228 22.90 3.68 -15.06
CA ASN A 228 24.11 3.07 -14.51
C ASN A 228 23.86 1.84 -13.62
N LEU A 229 22.61 1.57 -13.25
CA LEU A 229 22.21 0.37 -12.52
C LEU A 229 21.65 -0.73 -13.43
N LEU A 230 21.46 -0.45 -14.73
CA LEU A 230 21.00 -1.40 -15.73
C LEU A 230 22.18 -1.80 -16.63
N ASP A 231 22.29 -3.08 -16.93
CA ASP A 231 23.30 -3.64 -17.83
C ASP A 231 22.70 -4.70 -18.75
N GLU A 232 23.55 -5.36 -19.56
CA GLU A 232 23.14 -6.40 -20.50
C GLU A 232 22.65 -7.69 -19.81
N ASP A 233 23.04 -7.90 -18.55
CA ASP A 233 22.63 -9.04 -17.74
C ASP A 233 21.35 -8.75 -16.91
N THR A 234 20.81 -7.54 -16.97
CA THR A 234 19.55 -7.20 -16.29
C THR A 234 18.37 -7.94 -16.91
N ILE A 235 17.65 -8.70 -16.09
CA ILE A 235 16.53 -9.54 -16.54
C ILE A 235 15.21 -8.78 -16.44
N TYR A 236 14.45 -8.74 -17.51
CA TYR A 236 13.14 -8.09 -17.57
C TYR A 236 12.03 -9.10 -17.80
N TYR A 237 11.17 -9.28 -16.82
CA TYR A 237 9.93 -10.04 -16.91
C TYR A 237 8.73 -9.08 -16.94
N VAL A 238 8.04 -9.01 -18.07
CA VAL A 238 6.80 -8.24 -18.23
C VAL A 238 5.68 -9.20 -18.55
N ASN A 239 4.65 -9.23 -17.73
CA ASN A 239 3.54 -10.20 -17.79
C ASN A 239 4.03 -11.64 -18.05
N PRO A 240 4.92 -12.19 -17.20
CA PRO A 240 5.57 -13.47 -17.46
C PRO A 240 4.58 -14.65 -17.51
N THR A 241 3.42 -14.50 -16.89
CA THR A 241 2.33 -15.51 -16.93
C THR A 241 1.46 -15.39 -18.19
N GLY A 242 1.71 -14.38 -19.03
CA GLY A 242 0.97 -14.13 -20.26
C GLY A 242 -0.11 -13.07 -20.11
N ARG A 243 -1.30 -13.32 -20.65
CA ARG A 243 -2.42 -12.39 -20.70
C ARG A 243 -2.91 -12.00 -19.30
N PHE A 244 -3.08 -10.68 -19.08
CA PHE A 244 -3.61 -10.14 -17.83
C PHE A 244 -4.71 -9.10 -18.13
N VAL A 245 -5.83 -9.55 -18.70
CA VAL A 245 -7.00 -8.73 -19.03
C VAL A 245 -7.98 -8.68 -17.86
N ILE A 246 -8.25 -9.84 -17.23
CA ILE A 246 -9.05 -9.92 -16.02
C ILE A 246 -8.13 -9.60 -14.84
N GLY A 247 -8.40 -8.49 -14.17
CA GLY A 247 -7.64 -8.01 -13.01
C GLY A 247 -8.53 -7.27 -12.03
N GLY A 248 -7.92 -6.66 -11.03
CA GLY A 248 -8.64 -6.02 -9.95
C GLY A 248 -9.52 -6.99 -9.16
N PRO A 249 -10.58 -6.50 -8.47
CA PRO A 249 -11.44 -7.34 -7.64
C PRO A 249 -12.22 -8.44 -8.37
N GLN A 250 -12.25 -8.41 -9.69
CA GLN A 250 -12.79 -9.53 -10.48
C GLN A 250 -11.80 -10.69 -10.56
N GLY A 251 -10.51 -10.40 -10.61
CA GLY A 251 -9.46 -11.41 -10.69
C GLY A 251 -9.12 -12.03 -9.34
N ASP A 252 -9.09 -11.21 -8.30
CA ASP A 252 -8.78 -11.62 -6.92
C ASP A 252 -9.45 -10.67 -5.93
N SER A 253 -9.86 -11.18 -4.80
CA SER A 253 -10.45 -10.36 -3.73
C SER A 253 -9.36 -9.55 -3.00
N GLY A 254 -9.75 -8.36 -2.49
CA GLY A 254 -8.88 -7.51 -1.69
C GLY A 254 -9.42 -7.27 -0.29
N LEU A 255 -8.50 -7.07 0.65
CA LEU A 255 -8.81 -6.72 2.03
C LEU A 255 -7.84 -5.64 2.52
N THR A 256 -8.34 -4.76 3.39
CA THR A 256 -7.53 -3.78 4.12
C THR A 256 -6.43 -4.49 4.92
N GLY A 257 -5.22 -3.97 4.86
CA GLY A 257 -4.11 -4.45 5.69
C GLY A 257 -3.42 -5.72 5.20
N ARG A 258 -3.59 -6.11 3.94
CA ARG A 258 -2.90 -7.28 3.36
C ARG A 258 -1.62 -6.94 2.58
N LYS A 259 -1.21 -5.68 2.54
CA LYS A 259 0.02 -5.22 1.88
C LYS A 259 0.98 -4.50 2.84
N ILE A 260 1.01 -4.95 4.10
CA ILE A 260 1.75 -4.32 5.20
C ILE A 260 3.27 -4.24 4.96
N ILE A 261 3.85 -5.17 4.23
CA ILE A 261 5.28 -5.15 3.88
C ILE A 261 5.55 -4.17 2.74
N VAL A 262 4.62 -4.03 1.79
CA VAL A 262 4.63 -2.98 0.76
C VAL A 262 4.52 -1.60 1.41
N ASP A 263 3.67 -1.46 2.42
CA ASP A 263 3.42 -0.20 3.15
C ASP A 263 4.61 0.24 4.01
N THR A 264 5.59 -0.63 4.25
CA THR A 264 6.70 -0.38 5.16
C THR A 264 8.06 -0.47 4.46
N TYR A 265 8.82 -1.52 4.68
CA TYR A 265 10.24 -1.56 4.30
C TYR A 265 10.60 -2.67 3.31
N GLY A 266 9.61 -3.30 2.67
CA GLY A 266 9.82 -4.31 1.64
C GLY A 266 10.54 -5.58 2.11
N GLY A 267 10.49 -5.88 3.41
CA GLY A 267 11.16 -7.04 4.01
C GLY A 267 12.57 -6.78 4.54
N THR A 268 13.15 -5.59 4.30
CA THR A 268 14.46 -5.22 4.87
C THR A 268 14.37 -4.97 6.38
N GLY A 269 13.35 -4.21 6.81
CA GLY A 269 13.01 -4.02 8.21
C GLY A 269 12.00 -5.06 8.68
N ARG A 270 12.02 -5.37 9.98
CA ARG A 270 11.01 -6.23 10.61
C ARG A 270 9.64 -5.53 10.63
N HIS A 271 8.58 -6.31 10.82
CA HIS A 271 7.21 -5.81 10.92
C HIS A 271 6.50 -6.42 12.12
N GLY A 272 5.69 -5.62 12.81
CA GLY A 272 4.93 -6.06 13.99
C GLY A 272 3.59 -6.73 13.67
N GLY A 273 3.12 -6.64 12.41
CA GLY A 273 1.87 -7.23 11.93
C GLY A 273 0.70 -6.25 11.80
N GLY A 274 0.76 -5.06 12.40
CA GLY A 274 -0.33 -4.08 12.35
C GLY A 274 -0.46 -3.38 11.00
N ALA A 275 -1.68 -3.29 10.48
CA ALA A 275 -2.01 -2.49 9.31
C ALA A 275 -2.19 -1.01 9.67
N PHE A 276 -2.06 -0.12 8.68
CA PHE A 276 -2.23 1.33 8.86
C PHE A 276 -3.62 1.82 8.46
N SER A 277 -4.08 1.41 7.29
CA SER A 277 -5.29 1.95 6.65
C SER A 277 -6.53 1.77 7.50
N GLY A 278 -7.40 2.78 7.52
CA GLY A 278 -8.66 2.77 8.22
C GLY A 278 -8.57 2.99 9.74
N LYS A 279 -7.38 3.27 10.28
CA LYS A 279 -7.13 3.43 11.72
C LYS A 279 -6.84 4.89 12.06
N ASP A 280 -7.58 5.46 13.01
CA ASP A 280 -7.33 6.80 13.56
C ASP A 280 -6.03 6.87 14.40
N PRO A 281 -5.52 8.09 14.74
CA PRO A 281 -4.25 8.24 15.45
C PRO A 281 -4.13 7.59 16.82
N THR A 282 -5.23 7.15 17.44
CA THR A 282 -5.18 6.44 18.73
C THR A 282 -4.73 4.99 18.57
N LYS A 283 -4.77 4.43 17.38
CA LYS A 283 -4.29 3.08 17.10
C LYS A 283 -2.78 3.08 16.95
N VAL A 284 -2.10 2.46 17.91
CA VAL A 284 -0.61 2.43 17.99
C VAL A 284 0.04 1.71 16.81
N ASP A 285 -0.63 0.76 16.18
CA ASP A 285 -0.16 0.13 14.95
C ASP A 285 0.22 1.15 13.89
N ARG A 286 -0.53 2.24 13.78
CA ARG A 286 -0.28 3.32 12.82
C ARG A 286 0.59 4.42 13.41
N SER A 287 0.16 5.04 14.50
CA SER A 287 0.82 6.21 15.07
C SER A 287 2.23 5.91 15.58
N ALA A 288 2.41 4.78 16.29
CA ALA A 288 3.72 4.40 16.79
C ALA A 288 4.66 3.91 15.69
N ALA A 289 4.14 3.26 14.64
CA ALA A 289 4.95 2.93 13.45
C ALA A 289 5.47 4.19 12.75
N TYR A 290 4.63 5.23 12.61
CA TYR A 290 5.05 6.52 12.05
C TYR A 290 6.07 7.22 12.94
N ALA A 291 5.88 7.21 14.26
CA ALA A 291 6.84 7.76 15.20
C ALA A 291 8.18 7.01 15.15
N ALA A 292 8.18 5.68 15.11
CA ALA A 292 9.39 4.88 14.98
C ALA A 292 10.12 5.15 13.64
N ARG A 293 9.37 5.33 12.55
CA ARG A 293 9.92 5.74 11.25
C ARG A 293 10.54 7.14 11.33
N TRP A 294 9.86 8.09 11.99
CA TRP A 294 10.39 9.44 12.18
C TRP A 294 11.71 9.42 12.96
N VAL A 295 11.79 8.67 14.06
CA VAL A 295 13.03 8.49 14.83
C VAL A 295 14.13 7.93 13.94
N ALA A 296 13.87 6.81 13.23
CA ALA A 296 14.86 6.17 12.37
C ALA A 296 15.40 7.14 11.29
N LYS A 297 14.53 7.92 10.65
CA LYS A 297 14.93 8.92 9.63
C LYS A 297 15.79 10.05 10.18
N ASN A 298 15.62 10.42 11.44
CA ASN A 298 16.40 11.49 12.07
C ASN A 298 17.75 11.01 12.64
N LEU A 299 17.97 9.70 12.67
CA LEU A 299 19.24 9.09 13.10
C LEU A 299 20.17 8.80 11.90
N VAL A 300 19.65 8.67 10.69
CA VAL A 300 20.36 8.41 9.44
C VAL A 300 20.71 9.72 8.73
#